data_564b76de718519cb771131bec7bb003e
#
_entry.id   564b76de718519cb771131bec7bb003e
#
_cell.length_a   1.000
_cell.length_b   1.000
_cell.length_c   1.000
_cell.angle_alpha   90.00
_cell.angle_beta   90.00
_cell.angle_gamma   90.00
#
_symmetry.space_group_name_H-M   'P 1'
#
loop_
_entity.id
_entity.type
_entity.pdbx_description
1 polymer ?
#
loop_
_entity_poly.entity_id
_entity_poly.type
_entity_poly.pdbx_seq_one_letter_code
_entity_poly.pdbx_strand_id
1 'polypeptide(L)'
;NLLQAGRGELALTLADALSDAWNGNAEAGFNNKLDKLRGLSGTYNNYIQIVANADSGIKTLADLKGKRVSVGAARSGTELNARAVFKAAGLSYQDMAKIEYLPFGESVELMKNRQLDATLQSAGLGVASIRDLATAVKIVVIPVPADVIAKIGDAAYQAAVIPANTYTGQTEDVATAAIPNFLVTHSGVPEELVYRKTKAMYENLDTLYAAHNAAKAIKREN
;
A
#
# COMPACT_ATOMS: atom_id res chain seq x y z
N ASN A 1 -11.22 -2.52 11.99
CA ASN A 1 -11.71 -3.07 13.28
C ASN A 1 -11.94 -2.00 14.36
N LEU A 2 -11.01 -1.04 14.54
CA LEU A 2 -11.16 -0.02 15.61
C LEU A 2 -12.41 0.85 15.40
N LEU A 3 -12.65 1.33 14.17
CA LEU A 3 -13.87 2.11 13.86
C LEU A 3 -15.15 1.31 14.12
N GLN A 4 -15.19 0.02 13.74
CA GLN A 4 -16.34 -0.84 14.01
C GLN A 4 -16.65 -0.95 15.50
N ALA A 5 -15.61 -0.92 16.34
CA ALA A 5 -15.72 -0.97 17.80
C ALA A 5 -15.97 0.40 18.45
N GLY A 6 -16.10 1.47 17.65
CA GLY A 6 -16.25 2.85 18.14
C GLY A 6 -14.97 3.42 18.78
N ARG A 7 -13.82 2.86 18.45
CA ARG A 7 -12.51 3.34 18.91
C ARG A 7 -11.86 4.16 17.82
N GLY A 8 -11.92 5.46 17.94
CA GLY A 8 -11.51 6.41 16.90
C GLY A 8 -12.69 6.82 16.02
N GLU A 9 -12.57 7.95 15.39
CA GLU A 9 -13.64 8.59 14.62
C GLU A 9 -13.38 8.57 13.12
N LEU A 10 -12.10 8.62 12.71
CA LEU A 10 -11.65 8.64 11.32
C LEU A 10 -10.50 7.66 11.10
N ALA A 11 -10.43 7.10 9.91
CA ALA A 11 -9.28 6.33 9.45
C ALA A 11 -9.06 6.51 7.94
N LEU A 12 -7.83 6.31 7.50
CA LEU A 12 -7.51 6.07 6.09
C LEU A 12 -7.40 4.57 5.86
N THR A 13 -7.96 4.09 4.77
CA THR A 13 -7.90 2.67 4.41
C THR A 13 -7.86 2.49 2.89
N LEU A 14 -7.24 1.41 2.45
CA LEU A 14 -7.24 1.00 1.05
C LEU A 14 -8.62 0.45 0.64
N ALA A 15 -8.99 0.63 -0.62
CA ALA A 15 -10.28 0.23 -1.18
C ALA A 15 -10.54 -1.27 -1.04
N ASP A 16 -9.55 -2.11 -1.31
CA ASP A 16 -9.63 -3.58 -1.19
C ASP A 16 -9.87 -4.00 0.27
N ALA A 17 -9.07 -3.47 1.21
CA ALA A 17 -9.23 -3.75 2.63
C ALA A 17 -10.59 -3.25 3.17
N LEU A 18 -11.11 -2.13 2.66
CA LEU A 18 -12.43 -1.62 3.00
C LEU A 18 -13.53 -2.55 2.51
N SER A 19 -13.43 -3.03 1.27
CA SER A 19 -14.36 -4.00 0.68
C SER A 19 -14.35 -5.32 1.45
N ASP A 20 -13.17 -5.85 1.76
CA ASP A 20 -13.02 -7.07 2.54
C ASP A 20 -13.65 -6.94 3.94
N ALA A 21 -13.43 -5.81 4.59
CA ALA A 21 -14.01 -5.51 5.90
C ALA A 21 -15.54 -5.40 5.84
N TRP A 22 -16.07 -4.70 4.86
CA TRP A 22 -17.51 -4.55 4.65
C TRP A 22 -18.19 -5.89 4.37
N ASN A 23 -17.57 -6.75 3.57
CA ASN A 23 -18.12 -8.05 3.19
C ASN A 23 -17.87 -9.16 4.22
N GLY A 24 -16.97 -8.93 5.18
CA GLY A 24 -16.59 -9.94 6.17
C GLY A 24 -15.76 -11.07 5.54
N ASN A 25 -14.76 -10.70 4.74
CA ASN A 25 -13.90 -11.68 4.07
C ASN A 25 -12.95 -12.34 5.07
N ALA A 26 -13.22 -13.61 5.39
CA ALA A 26 -12.45 -14.38 6.36
C ALA A 26 -10.98 -14.62 5.91
N GLU A 27 -10.71 -14.75 4.61
CA GLU A 27 -9.36 -14.92 4.07
C GLU A 27 -8.50 -13.67 4.32
N ALA A 28 -9.13 -12.48 4.29
CA ALA A 28 -8.49 -11.22 4.64
C ALA A 28 -8.41 -10.97 6.17
N GLY A 29 -8.97 -11.86 6.98
CA GLY A 29 -8.96 -11.77 8.44
C GLY A 29 -10.18 -11.09 9.05
N PHE A 30 -11.26 -10.90 8.28
CA PHE A 30 -12.53 -10.34 8.74
C PHE A 30 -13.57 -11.44 8.90
N ASN A 31 -13.73 -11.99 10.10
CA ASN A 31 -14.68 -13.06 10.37
C ASN A 31 -16.15 -12.61 10.38
N ASN A 32 -16.39 -11.31 10.46
CA ASN A 32 -17.71 -10.69 10.44
C ASN A 32 -17.69 -9.44 9.57
N LYS A 33 -18.85 -9.08 9.01
CA LYS A 33 -19.04 -7.82 8.30
C LYS A 33 -18.83 -6.64 9.24
N LEU A 34 -18.09 -5.63 8.79
CA LEU A 34 -17.92 -4.37 9.51
C LEU A 34 -18.93 -3.33 8.98
N ASP A 35 -20.19 -3.50 9.31
CA ASP A 35 -21.35 -2.78 8.73
C ASP A 35 -21.54 -1.35 9.25
N LYS A 36 -20.79 -0.94 10.29
CA LYS A 36 -20.79 0.42 10.79
C LYS A 36 -19.91 1.39 10.01
N LEU A 37 -19.04 0.89 9.13
CA LEU A 37 -18.14 1.72 8.34
C LEU A 37 -18.91 2.64 7.38
N ARG A 38 -18.42 3.88 7.22
CA ARG A 38 -18.95 4.86 6.27
C ARG A 38 -17.81 5.53 5.53
N GLY A 39 -17.87 5.53 4.19
CA GLY A 39 -16.93 6.26 3.35
C GLY A 39 -17.26 7.76 3.35
N LEU A 40 -16.23 8.59 3.42
CA LEU A 40 -16.36 10.05 3.39
C LEU A 40 -15.81 10.65 2.09
N SER A 41 -14.64 10.20 1.67
CA SER A 41 -13.93 10.77 0.52
C SER A 41 -12.89 9.80 -0.02
N GLY A 42 -12.75 9.76 -1.35
CA GLY A 42 -11.53 9.28 -1.98
C GLY A 42 -10.39 10.25 -1.69
N THR A 43 -9.19 9.75 -1.50
CA THR A 43 -8.03 10.57 -1.21
C THR A 43 -6.97 10.42 -2.32
N TYR A 44 -5.90 9.74 -2.06
CA TYR A 44 -4.83 9.48 -3.04
C TYR A 44 -4.64 7.98 -3.24
N ASN A 45 -3.99 7.61 -4.34
CA ASN A 45 -3.67 6.22 -4.60
C ASN A 45 -2.39 5.80 -3.86
N ASN A 46 -2.42 4.60 -3.29
CA ASN A 46 -1.21 3.86 -2.95
C ASN A 46 -0.77 3.04 -4.16
N TYR A 47 0.51 3.05 -4.42
CA TYR A 47 1.16 2.23 -5.44
C TYR A 47 1.83 1.03 -4.79
N ILE A 48 1.70 -0.14 -5.39
CA ILE A 48 2.46 -1.32 -4.99
C ILE A 48 3.91 -1.11 -5.43
N GLN A 49 4.82 -0.96 -4.48
CA GLN A 49 6.21 -0.67 -4.74
C GLN A 49 7.06 -1.80 -4.18
N ILE A 50 7.54 -2.65 -5.07
CA ILE A 50 8.43 -3.77 -4.72
C ILE A 50 9.84 -3.35 -5.08
N VAL A 51 10.72 -3.31 -4.09
CA VAL A 51 12.07 -2.84 -4.23
C VAL A 51 13.04 -3.89 -3.71
N ALA A 52 14.07 -4.18 -4.49
CA ALA A 52 15.12 -5.12 -4.13
C ALA A 52 16.50 -4.48 -4.11
N ASN A 53 17.41 -5.01 -3.32
CA ASN A 53 18.84 -4.69 -3.45
C ASN A 53 19.33 -5.13 -4.83
N ALA A 54 20.06 -4.28 -5.52
CA ALA A 54 20.51 -4.55 -6.89
C ALA A 54 21.41 -5.81 -6.99
N ASP A 55 22.17 -6.10 -5.96
CA ASP A 55 23.05 -7.28 -5.87
C ASP A 55 22.30 -8.58 -5.50
N SER A 56 21.02 -8.52 -5.19
CA SER A 56 20.21 -9.72 -4.92
C SER A 56 19.92 -10.55 -6.18
N GLY A 57 20.08 -9.95 -7.37
CA GLY A 57 19.73 -10.54 -8.66
C GLY A 57 18.24 -10.56 -8.98
N ILE A 58 17.38 -9.99 -8.12
CA ILE A 58 15.94 -9.93 -8.32
C ILE A 58 15.63 -8.87 -9.38
N LYS A 59 14.89 -9.25 -10.43
CA LYS A 59 14.42 -8.37 -11.51
C LYS A 59 12.94 -8.52 -11.80
N THR A 60 12.36 -9.66 -11.46
CA THR A 60 10.96 -10.02 -11.69
C THR A 60 10.32 -10.56 -10.41
N LEU A 61 8.99 -10.68 -10.40
CA LEU A 61 8.28 -11.32 -9.28
C LEU A 61 8.74 -12.76 -9.05
N ALA A 62 9.01 -13.51 -10.12
CA ALA A 62 9.46 -14.89 -10.03
C ALA A 62 10.83 -15.02 -9.32
N ASP A 63 11.69 -14.03 -9.41
CA ASP A 63 13.02 -14.03 -8.77
C ASP A 63 12.94 -13.87 -7.24
N LEU A 64 11.77 -13.55 -6.69
CA LEU A 64 11.55 -13.50 -5.24
C LEU A 64 11.60 -14.88 -4.58
N LYS A 65 11.44 -15.98 -5.35
CA LYS A 65 11.56 -17.32 -4.81
C LYS A 65 12.94 -17.53 -4.19
N GLY A 66 12.96 -18.10 -2.99
CA GLY A 66 14.18 -18.33 -2.23
C GLY A 66 14.84 -17.08 -1.64
N LYS A 67 14.18 -15.93 -1.69
CA LYS A 67 14.68 -14.65 -1.16
C LYS A 67 14.02 -14.28 0.17
N ARG A 68 14.66 -13.38 0.92
CA ARG A 68 14.15 -12.81 2.17
C ARG A 68 13.37 -11.55 1.81
N VAL A 69 12.07 -11.54 2.09
CA VAL A 69 11.15 -10.49 1.64
C VAL A 69 10.31 -9.97 2.79
N SER A 70 10.21 -8.66 2.96
CA SER A 70 9.22 -8.05 3.85
C SER A 70 7.95 -7.65 3.09
N VAL A 71 6.81 -7.87 3.73
CA VAL A 71 5.48 -7.71 3.13
C VAL A 71 4.60 -6.69 3.87
N GLY A 72 5.22 -5.84 4.66
CA GLY A 72 4.52 -4.91 5.54
C GLY A 72 4.20 -5.50 6.90
N ALA A 73 3.74 -4.67 7.82
CA ALA A 73 3.35 -5.12 9.16
C ALA A 73 2.22 -6.15 9.10
N ALA A 74 2.22 -7.09 10.04
CA ALA A 74 1.20 -8.13 10.10
C ALA A 74 -0.22 -7.53 10.14
N ARG A 75 -1.11 -8.06 9.33
CA ARG A 75 -2.51 -7.61 9.19
C ARG A 75 -2.66 -6.15 8.73
N SER A 76 -1.64 -5.58 8.09
CA SER A 76 -1.74 -4.28 7.43
C SER A 76 -2.36 -4.39 6.04
N GLY A 77 -2.83 -3.27 5.48
CA GLY A 77 -3.28 -3.22 4.08
C GLY A 77 -2.16 -3.60 3.10
N THR A 78 -0.92 -3.22 3.39
CA THR A 78 0.25 -3.62 2.59
C THR A 78 0.41 -5.14 2.55
N GLU A 79 0.24 -5.81 3.69
CA GLU A 79 0.37 -7.27 3.75
C GLU A 79 -0.76 -7.98 2.99
N LEU A 80 -1.98 -7.45 3.02
CA LEU A 80 -3.09 -7.95 2.18
C LEU A 80 -2.77 -7.78 0.69
N ASN A 81 -2.21 -6.64 0.30
CA ASN A 81 -1.77 -6.41 -1.08
C ASN A 81 -0.67 -7.39 -1.51
N ALA A 82 0.30 -7.66 -0.64
CA ALA A 82 1.37 -8.62 -0.92
C ALA A 82 0.80 -10.03 -1.19
N ARG A 83 -0.15 -10.50 -0.38
CA ARG A 83 -0.84 -11.78 -0.62
C ARG A 83 -1.52 -11.81 -1.99
N ALA A 84 -2.28 -10.77 -2.33
CA ALA A 84 -3.01 -10.70 -3.58
C ALA A 84 -2.06 -10.71 -4.80
N VAL A 85 -1.00 -9.90 -4.78
CA VAL A 85 -0.02 -9.82 -5.86
C VAL A 85 0.75 -11.13 -6.01
N PHE A 86 1.24 -11.70 -4.92
CA PHE A 86 2.02 -12.94 -4.99
C PHE A 86 1.16 -14.12 -5.46
N LYS A 87 -0.05 -14.27 -4.92
CA LYS A 87 -1.00 -15.29 -5.39
C LYS A 87 -1.29 -15.17 -6.88
N ALA A 88 -1.53 -13.97 -7.39
CA ALA A 88 -1.76 -13.71 -8.80
C ALA A 88 -0.53 -14.00 -9.67
N ALA A 89 0.67 -13.82 -9.13
CA ALA A 89 1.94 -14.17 -9.79
C ALA A 89 2.31 -15.67 -9.67
N GLY A 90 1.47 -16.49 -9.04
CA GLY A 90 1.75 -17.90 -8.80
C GLY A 90 2.79 -18.17 -7.71
N LEU A 91 2.94 -17.22 -6.78
CA LEU A 91 3.87 -17.30 -5.65
C LEU A 91 3.11 -17.50 -4.34
N SER A 92 3.71 -18.20 -3.41
CA SER A 92 3.27 -18.28 -2.02
C SER A 92 4.37 -17.79 -1.08
N TYR A 93 4.00 -17.45 0.16
CA TYR A 93 5.00 -17.09 1.17
C TYR A 93 5.99 -18.22 1.48
N GLN A 94 5.57 -19.47 1.26
CA GLN A 94 6.40 -20.66 1.46
C GLN A 94 7.49 -20.81 0.38
N ASP A 95 7.35 -20.15 -0.76
CA ASP A 95 8.37 -20.13 -1.81
C ASP A 95 9.58 -19.25 -1.44
N MET A 96 9.42 -18.35 -0.45
CA MET A 96 10.46 -17.43 -0.01
C MET A 96 11.35 -18.09 1.04
N ALA A 97 12.64 -17.71 1.07
CA ALA A 97 13.52 -18.16 2.14
C ALA A 97 13.06 -17.65 3.52
N LYS A 98 12.52 -16.42 3.55
CA LYS A 98 11.96 -15.81 4.74
C LYS A 98 10.94 -14.74 4.38
N ILE A 99 9.83 -14.72 5.09
CA ILE A 99 8.86 -13.60 5.07
C ILE A 99 8.99 -12.84 6.39
N GLU A 100 9.15 -11.53 6.27
CA GLU A 100 9.19 -10.60 7.40
C GLU A 100 7.96 -9.70 7.40
N TYR A 101 7.32 -9.59 8.56
CA TYR A 101 6.14 -8.75 8.79
C TYR A 101 6.56 -7.48 9.54
N LEU A 102 7.11 -6.51 8.80
CA LEU A 102 7.78 -5.35 9.37
C LEU A 102 7.19 -4.03 8.85
N PRO A 103 7.19 -2.98 9.68
CA PRO A 103 7.00 -1.60 9.22
C PRO A 103 8.02 -1.21 8.14
N PHE A 104 7.69 -0.19 7.35
CA PHE A 104 8.51 0.24 6.22
C PHE A 104 9.93 0.65 6.62
N GLY A 105 10.06 1.41 7.72
CA GLY A 105 11.38 1.84 8.21
C GLY A 105 12.28 0.68 8.63
N GLU A 106 11.74 -0.30 9.36
CA GLU A 106 12.50 -1.48 9.78
C GLU A 106 12.90 -2.34 8.58
N SER A 107 12.02 -2.48 7.58
CA SER A 107 12.31 -3.20 6.35
C SER A 107 13.51 -2.62 5.62
N VAL A 108 13.55 -1.30 5.45
CA VAL A 108 14.67 -0.65 4.74
C VAL A 108 15.97 -0.69 5.54
N GLU A 109 15.92 -0.63 6.87
CA GLU A 109 17.11 -0.81 7.70
C GLU A 109 17.71 -2.22 7.53
N LEU A 110 16.88 -3.27 7.52
CA LEU A 110 17.36 -4.63 7.25
C LEU A 110 17.92 -4.78 5.82
N MET A 111 17.36 -4.08 4.84
CA MET A 111 17.91 -4.07 3.48
C MET A 111 19.28 -3.38 3.41
N LYS A 112 19.45 -2.24 4.08
CA LYS A 112 20.74 -1.54 4.18
C LYS A 112 21.80 -2.45 4.81
N ASN A 113 21.42 -3.24 5.80
CA ASN A 113 22.29 -4.16 6.52
C ASN A 113 22.45 -5.54 5.84
N ARG A 114 21.92 -5.71 4.62
CA ARG A 114 21.99 -6.98 3.85
C ARG A 114 21.31 -8.17 4.55
N GLN A 115 20.40 -7.91 5.46
CA GLN A 115 19.61 -8.93 6.17
C GLN A 115 18.27 -9.23 5.49
N LEU A 116 17.87 -8.41 4.52
CA LEU A 116 16.67 -8.54 3.72
C LEU A 116 17.00 -8.24 2.25
N ASP A 117 16.40 -8.97 1.31
CA ASP A 117 16.69 -8.85 -0.12
C ASP A 117 15.72 -7.92 -0.85
N ALA A 118 14.44 -7.92 -0.43
CA ALA A 118 13.40 -7.11 -1.03
C ALA A 118 12.32 -6.71 -0.02
N THR A 119 11.60 -5.65 -0.31
CA THR A 119 10.43 -5.16 0.44
C THR A 119 9.31 -4.80 -0.50
N LEU A 120 8.06 -5.13 -0.12
CA LEU A 120 6.85 -4.61 -0.74
C LEU A 120 6.25 -3.54 0.16
N GLN A 121 5.99 -2.37 -0.39
CA GLN A 121 5.38 -1.24 0.32
C GLN A 121 4.24 -0.66 -0.52
N SER A 122 3.05 -0.57 0.06
CA SER A 122 1.90 0.11 -0.55
C SER A 122 1.81 1.53 -0.02
N ALA A 123 2.22 2.49 -0.82
CA ALA A 123 2.33 3.89 -0.41
C ALA A 123 2.20 4.85 -1.59
N GLY A 124 2.07 6.14 -1.32
CA GLY A 124 2.22 7.19 -2.33
C GLY A 124 3.61 7.16 -2.96
N LEU A 125 3.70 7.60 -4.20
CA LEU A 125 4.99 7.69 -4.91
C LEU A 125 5.97 8.60 -4.16
N GLY A 126 7.24 8.21 -4.16
CA GLY A 126 8.28 8.94 -3.46
C GLY A 126 8.24 8.77 -1.93
N VAL A 127 7.71 7.65 -1.43
CA VAL A 127 7.67 7.34 0.00
C VAL A 127 9.06 7.45 0.64
N ALA A 128 9.13 8.09 1.80
CA ALA A 128 10.39 8.45 2.46
C ALA A 128 11.30 7.23 2.72
N SER A 129 10.74 6.10 3.12
CA SER A 129 11.49 4.86 3.39
C SER A 129 12.26 4.36 2.16
N ILE A 130 11.61 4.32 0.98
CA ILE A 130 12.26 3.88 -0.26
C ILE A 130 13.25 4.93 -0.75
N ARG A 131 12.94 6.22 -0.63
CA ARG A 131 13.90 7.29 -0.96
C ARG A 131 15.18 7.16 -0.14
N ASP A 132 15.02 6.95 1.17
CA ASP A 132 16.15 6.76 2.08
C ASP A 132 16.97 5.52 1.70
N LEU A 133 16.32 4.39 1.43
CA LEU A 133 16.99 3.17 0.96
C LEU A 133 17.78 3.43 -0.33
N ALA A 134 17.17 4.08 -1.32
CA ALA A 134 17.77 4.32 -2.64
C ALA A 134 18.98 5.26 -2.60
N THR A 135 19.10 6.10 -1.57
CA THR A 135 20.31 6.92 -1.35
C THR A 135 21.44 6.14 -0.69
N ALA A 136 21.11 5.12 0.09
CA ALA A 136 22.09 4.33 0.85
C ALA A 136 22.65 3.13 0.06
N VAL A 137 21.81 2.49 -0.76
CA VAL A 137 22.18 1.30 -1.55
C VAL A 137 21.60 1.37 -2.95
N LYS A 138 22.22 0.65 -3.90
CA LYS A 138 21.63 0.49 -5.23
C LYS A 138 20.40 -0.43 -5.16
N ILE A 139 19.31 0.03 -5.73
CA ILE A 139 18.04 -0.70 -5.76
C ILE A 139 17.58 -1.02 -7.16
N VAL A 140 16.70 -2.00 -7.26
CA VAL A 140 15.89 -2.28 -8.46
C VAL A 140 14.41 -2.23 -8.03
N VAL A 141 13.59 -1.52 -8.80
CA VAL A 141 12.13 -1.52 -8.62
C VAL A 141 11.56 -2.63 -9.48
N ILE A 142 10.84 -3.56 -8.87
CA ILE A 142 10.34 -4.77 -9.51
C ILE A 142 8.96 -4.49 -10.09
N PRO A 143 8.72 -4.75 -11.39
CA PRO A 143 7.41 -4.50 -11.99
C PRO A 143 6.36 -5.50 -11.52
N VAL A 144 5.11 -5.02 -11.46
CA VAL A 144 3.91 -5.84 -11.38
C VAL A 144 3.22 -5.75 -12.75
N PRO A 145 3.34 -6.77 -13.60
CA PRO A 145 2.81 -6.74 -14.96
C PRO A 145 1.29 -6.70 -15.02
N ALA A 146 0.72 -6.18 -16.10
CA ALA A 146 -0.71 -6.03 -16.28
C ALA A 146 -1.48 -7.37 -16.23
N ASP A 147 -0.88 -8.46 -16.69
CA ASP A 147 -1.48 -9.80 -16.61
C ASP A 147 -1.59 -10.31 -15.17
N VAL A 148 -0.63 -9.98 -14.32
CA VAL A 148 -0.68 -10.29 -12.88
C VAL A 148 -1.80 -9.47 -12.23
N ILE A 149 -1.92 -8.18 -12.54
CA ILE A 149 -3.00 -7.32 -12.02
C ILE A 149 -4.37 -7.88 -12.42
N ALA A 150 -4.54 -8.29 -13.69
CA ALA A 150 -5.78 -8.88 -14.18
C ALA A 150 -6.14 -10.18 -13.42
N LYS A 151 -5.16 -11.00 -13.07
CA LYS A 151 -5.37 -12.25 -12.30
C LYS A 151 -5.76 -12.02 -10.84
N ILE A 152 -5.49 -10.85 -10.27
CA ILE A 152 -5.97 -10.50 -8.93
C ILE A 152 -7.50 -10.52 -8.92
N GLY A 153 -8.16 -10.07 -10.00
CA GLY A 153 -9.62 -10.13 -10.15
C GLY A 153 -10.38 -9.17 -9.23
N ASP A 154 -9.72 -8.16 -8.69
CA ASP A 154 -10.30 -7.12 -7.83
C ASP A 154 -10.18 -5.76 -8.52
N ALA A 155 -11.32 -5.11 -8.77
CA ALA A 155 -11.39 -3.81 -9.44
C ALA A 155 -10.66 -2.68 -8.68
N ALA A 156 -10.38 -2.85 -7.40
CA ALA A 156 -9.59 -1.90 -6.61
C ALA A 156 -8.13 -1.81 -7.09
N TYR A 157 -7.60 -2.87 -7.71
CA TYR A 157 -6.25 -2.92 -8.25
C TYR A 157 -6.26 -2.43 -9.71
N GLN A 158 -5.72 -1.26 -9.93
CA GLN A 158 -5.67 -0.63 -11.26
C GLN A 158 -4.24 -0.58 -11.78
N ALA A 159 -4.07 -0.82 -13.08
CA ALA A 159 -2.77 -0.68 -13.73
C ALA A 159 -2.27 0.77 -13.60
N ALA A 160 -1.02 0.92 -13.21
CA ALA A 160 -0.38 2.20 -12.98
C ALA A 160 1.13 2.12 -13.29
N VAL A 161 1.81 3.24 -13.19
CA VAL A 161 3.24 3.37 -13.46
C VAL A 161 3.91 4.11 -12.31
N ILE A 162 5.06 3.61 -11.86
CA ILE A 162 6.02 4.36 -11.06
C ILE A 162 6.90 5.10 -12.05
N PRO A 163 6.78 6.44 -12.19
CA PRO A 163 7.53 7.19 -13.19
C PRO A 163 9.04 7.08 -12.99
N ALA A 164 9.79 7.13 -14.08
CA ALA A 164 11.24 7.22 -14.03
C ALA A 164 11.67 8.36 -13.09
N ASN A 165 12.79 8.16 -12.41
CA ASN A 165 13.36 9.12 -11.46
C ASN A 165 12.49 9.43 -10.22
N THR A 166 11.53 8.57 -9.90
CA THR A 166 10.85 8.62 -8.59
C THR A 166 11.83 8.32 -7.46
N TYR A 167 12.75 7.40 -7.68
CA TYR A 167 13.81 7.02 -6.72
C TYR A 167 15.18 7.12 -7.36
N THR A 168 16.20 7.41 -6.56
CA THR A 168 17.59 7.45 -7.02
C THR A 168 17.99 6.12 -7.66
N GLY A 169 18.50 6.20 -8.90
CA GLY A 169 18.93 5.02 -9.66
C GLY A 169 17.81 4.32 -10.45
N GLN A 170 16.55 4.70 -10.30
CA GLN A 170 15.46 4.23 -11.11
C GLN A 170 15.32 5.14 -12.35
N THR A 171 15.86 4.70 -13.48
CA THR A 171 15.95 5.51 -14.71
C THR A 171 14.81 5.31 -15.68
N GLU A 172 13.98 4.27 -15.48
CA GLU A 172 12.88 3.91 -16.36
C GLU A 172 11.56 3.87 -15.62
N ASP A 173 10.46 4.01 -16.37
CA ASP A 173 9.13 3.78 -15.87
C ASP A 173 8.95 2.32 -15.48
N VAL A 174 8.28 2.04 -14.35
CA VAL A 174 8.02 0.69 -13.88
C VAL A 174 6.52 0.46 -13.75
N ALA A 175 6.01 -0.54 -14.47
CA ALA A 175 4.60 -0.96 -14.37
C ALA A 175 4.30 -1.50 -12.96
N THR A 176 3.16 -1.10 -12.42
CA THR A 176 2.67 -1.56 -11.12
C THR A 176 1.16 -1.48 -11.02
N ALA A 177 0.62 -1.81 -9.85
CA ALA A 177 -0.77 -1.58 -9.50
C ALA A 177 -0.90 -0.39 -8.54
N ALA A 178 -1.98 0.36 -8.67
CA ALA A 178 -2.40 1.37 -7.72
C ALA A 178 -3.77 1.02 -7.13
N ILE A 179 -3.97 1.38 -5.87
CA ILE A 179 -5.19 1.12 -5.11
C ILE A 179 -5.62 2.42 -4.44
N PRO A 180 -6.89 2.87 -4.62
CA PRO A 180 -7.38 4.08 -3.99
C PRO A 180 -7.39 3.97 -2.46
N ASN A 181 -7.10 5.07 -1.78
CA ASN A 181 -7.35 5.25 -0.36
C ASN A 181 -8.65 6.02 -0.13
N PHE A 182 -9.36 5.66 0.93
CA PHE A 182 -10.55 6.33 1.39
C PHE A 182 -10.37 6.86 2.82
N LEU A 183 -10.87 8.06 3.04
CA LEU A 183 -11.18 8.53 4.39
C LEU A 183 -12.51 7.92 4.81
N VAL A 184 -12.52 7.26 5.95
CA VAL A 184 -13.68 6.53 6.48
C VAL A 184 -13.97 6.89 7.93
N THR A 185 -15.24 6.76 8.31
CA THR A 185 -15.75 6.91 9.67
C THR A 185 -16.65 5.72 10.03
N HIS A 186 -17.38 5.80 11.13
CA HIS A 186 -18.40 4.83 11.50
C HIS A 186 -19.74 5.50 11.84
N SER A 187 -20.82 4.73 11.73
CA SER A 187 -22.20 5.22 11.90
C SER A 187 -22.54 5.79 13.28
N GLY A 188 -21.68 5.61 14.27
CA GLY A 188 -21.86 6.20 15.61
C GLY A 188 -21.29 7.62 15.75
N VAL A 189 -20.58 8.14 14.74
CA VAL A 189 -20.10 9.53 14.76
C VAL A 189 -21.23 10.47 14.29
N PRO A 190 -21.56 11.54 15.05
CA PRO A 190 -22.59 12.48 14.67
C PRO A 190 -22.34 13.11 13.28
N GLU A 191 -23.37 13.20 12.46
CA GLU A 191 -23.30 13.74 11.10
C GLU A 191 -22.68 15.13 11.04
N GLU A 192 -23.08 16.02 11.94
CA GLU A 192 -22.52 17.39 12.02
C GLU A 192 -21.00 17.36 12.25
N LEU A 193 -20.52 16.46 13.08
CA LEU A 193 -19.10 16.33 13.34
C LEU A 193 -18.35 15.81 12.10
N VAL A 194 -18.93 14.82 11.40
CA VAL A 194 -18.39 14.28 10.15
C VAL A 194 -18.34 15.37 9.09
N TYR A 195 -19.41 16.12 8.93
CA TYR A 195 -19.48 17.24 7.99
C TYR A 195 -18.38 18.28 8.25
N ARG A 196 -18.24 18.72 9.51
CA ARG A 196 -17.23 19.71 9.88
C ARG A 196 -15.80 19.22 9.63
N LYS A 197 -15.51 17.95 9.94
CA LYS A 197 -14.18 17.35 9.70
C LYS A 197 -13.87 17.26 8.21
N THR A 198 -14.81 16.78 7.41
CA THR A 198 -14.64 16.66 5.95
C THR A 198 -14.51 18.03 5.29
N LYS A 199 -15.34 18.99 5.71
CA LYS A 199 -15.23 20.39 5.27
C LYS A 199 -13.86 20.98 5.61
N ALA A 200 -13.41 20.83 6.85
CA ALA A 200 -12.09 21.33 7.29
C ALA A 200 -10.94 20.73 6.46
N MET A 201 -11.01 19.46 6.09
CA MET A 201 -10.03 18.83 5.22
C MET A 201 -9.95 19.54 3.86
N TYR A 202 -11.10 19.73 3.21
CA TYR A 202 -11.15 20.36 1.87
C TYR A 202 -10.85 21.86 1.89
N GLU A 203 -11.13 22.55 2.98
CA GLU A 203 -10.78 23.98 3.14
C GLU A 203 -9.30 24.22 3.46
N ASN A 204 -8.55 23.17 3.81
CA ASN A 204 -7.14 23.24 4.19
C ASN A 204 -6.24 22.32 3.38
N LEU A 205 -6.58 22.06 2.11
CA LEU A 205 -5.80 21.17 1.23
C LEU A 205 -4.34 21.61 1.08
N ASP A 206 -4.05 22.91 1.07
CA ASP A 206 -2.68 23.41 0.95
C ASP A 206 -1.77 22.90 2.09
N THR A 207 -2.30 22.75 3.29
CA THR A 207 -1.57 22.18 4.42
C THR A 207 -1.22 20.69 4.16
N LEU A 208 -2.14 19.94 3.56
CA LEU A 208 -1.91 18.56 3.19
C LEU A 208 -0.93 18.45 2.02
N TYR A 209 -1.04 19.33 1.04
CA TYR A 209 -0.13 19.37 -0.11
C TYR A 209 1.30 19.69 0.30
N ALA A 210 1.48 20.58 1.29
CA ALA A 210 2.78 20.89 1.85
C ALA A 210 3.39 19.69 2.62
N ALA A 211 2.54 18.86 3.23
CA ALA A 211 3.00 17.72 4.00
C ALA A 211 3.50 16.56 3.10
N HIS A 212 2.82 16.29 1.98
CA HIS A 212 3.22 15.21 1.06
C HIS A 212 2.66 15.42 -0.35
N ASN A 213 3.49 15.17 -1.37
CA ASN A 213 3.09 15.34 -2.77
C ASN A 213 1.89 14.46 -3.18
N ALA A 214 1.74 13.25 -2.63
CA ALA A 214 0.61 12.39 -2.92
C ALA A 214 -0.74 13.05 -2.55
N ALA A 215 -0.75 13.94 -1.55
CA ALA A 215 -1.95 14.67 -1.13
C ALA A 215 -2.50 15.59 -2.22
N LYS A 216 -1.70 15.98 -3.23
CA LYS A 216 -2.16 16.77 -4.38
C LYS A 216 -3.22 16.06 -5.23
N ALA A 217 -3.37 14.75 -5.06
CA ALA A 217 -4.44 13.98 -5.67
C ALA A 217 -5.79 14.10 -4.93
N ILE A 218 -5.80 14.63 -3.71
CA ILE A 218 -7.03 14.85 -2.93
C ILE A 218 -7.77 16.04 -3.54
N LYS A 219 -8.92 15.75 -4.13
CA LYS A 219 -9.78 16.74 -4.77
C LYS A 219 -11.23 16.52 -4.35
N ARG A 220 -12.01 17.60 -4.37
CA ARG A 220 -13.42 17.54 -3.99
C ARG A 220 -14.27 16.70 -4.95
N GLU A 221 -13.81 16.54 -6.17
CA GLU A 221 -14.48 15.80 -7.24
C GLU A 221 -14.22 14.27 -7.20
N ASN A 222 -13.35 13.81 -6.30
CA ASN A 222 -13.01 12.38 -6.17
C ASN A 222 -14.11 11.58 -5.47
#